data_3e60d71355c58d451f60c16045e3d46c
#
_entry.id   3e60d71355c58d451f60c16045e3d46c
#
_cell.length_a   1.000
_cell.length_b   1.000
_cell.length_c   1.000
_cell.angle_alpha   90.00
_cell.angle_beta   90.00
_cell.angle_gamma   90.00
#
_symmetry.space_group_name_H-M   'P 1'
#
loop_
_entity.id
_entity.type
_entity.pdbx_description
1 polymer ?
#
loop_
_entity_poly.entity_id
_entity_poly.type
_entity_poly.pdbx_seq_one_letter_code
_entity_poly.pdbx_strand_id
1 'polypeptide(L)'
;MPEFSYQLYCSRNFPPLSATLKMVAETGYKNVEGYGALYADKAKVEELNANLSANGLRMPTGHFGIDQLEKEPDRVLEIAKAVGIKAIYCPYIMPDQRPDSGKGWHAFGQRLQKAAAPYRAAGLGFGWHNHDFEFKKTADGVLPQTALFEGAPDLQWEADIAWVIKGGADPIEWIRTMKDRITAVHVKDIAPAGLNEDEDGWADLGQGIVDWKALMTTLKTETEAKYYVMEHDNPTDDKRFARRSLAATKTL
;
A
#
# COMPACT_ATOMS: atom_id res chain seq x y z
N MET A 1 -0.85 20.07 5.14
CA MET A 1 -1.45 18.86 4.54
C MET A 1 -0.36 17.80 4.43
N PRO A 2 -0.65 16.51 4.59
CA PRO A 2 0.36 15.49 4.33
C PRO A 2 0.82 15.52 2.86
N GLU A 3 2.06 15.12 2.62
CA GLU A 3 2.51 14.83 1.26
C GLU A 3 1.94 13.48 0.82
N PHE A 4 1.36 13.44 -0.39
CA PHE A 4 0.84 12.20 -0.95
C PHE A 4 1.88 11.55 -1.87
N SER A 5 2.03 10.24 -1.76
CA SER A 5 2.77 9.41 -2.71
C SER A 5 1.84 8.92 -3.83
N TYR A 6 2.40 8.57 -4.98
CA TYR A 6 1.70 7.87 -6.05
C TYR A 6 2.17 6.41 -6.10
N GLN A 7 1.24 5.45 -6.01
CA GLN A 7 1.57 4.04 -6.16
C GLN A 7 1.89 3.72 -7.62
N LEU A 8 3.14 3.31 -7.90
CA LEU A 8 3.59 3.06 -9.28
C LEU A 8 2.89 1.85 -9.95
N TYR A 9 2.27 0.98 -9.16
CA TYR A 9 1.45 -0.12 -9.68
C TYR A 9 0.27 0.36 -10.53
N CYS A 10 -0.26 1.56 -10.24
CA CYS A 10 -1.34 2.18 -11.03
C CYS A 10 -0.96 2.34 -12.51
N SER A 11 0.31 2.56 -12.80
CA SER A 11 0.81 2.78 -14.16
C SER A 11 1.50 1.56 -14.77
N ARG A 12 1.35 0.37 -14.19
CA ARG A 12 2.03 -0.85 -14.70
C ARG A 12 1.71 -1.20 -16.15
N ASN A 13 0.53 -0.78 -16.62
CA ASN A 13 0.05 -1.00 -17.96
C ASN A 13 0.38 0.16 -18.93
N PHE A 14 1.12 1.18 -18.48
CA PHE A 14 1.46 2.40 -19.25
C PHE A 14 2.99 2.59 -19.38
N PRO A 15 3.70 1.65 -20.03
CA PRO A 15 5.14 1.76 -20.20
C PRO A 15 5.52 2.93 -21.13
N PRO A 16 6.74 3.45 -21.05
CA PRO A 16 7.82 3.04 -20.14
C PRO A 16 7.74 3.71 -18.77
N LEU A 17 8.40 3.11 -17.75
CA LEU A 17 8.48 3.65 -16.39
C LEU A 17 8.98 5.10 -16.33
N SER A 18 9.92 5.47 -17.19
CA SER A 18 10.46 6.83 -17.27
C SER A 18 9.39 7.86 -17.64
N ALA A 19 8.44 7.52 -18.50
CA ALA A 19 7.31 8.38 -18.84
C ALA A 19 6.33 8.52 -17.66
N THR A 20 6.07 7.44 -16.93
CA THR A 20 5.28 7.45 -15.68
C THR A 20 5.89 8.38 -14.65
N LEU A 21 7.18 8.21 -14.32
CA LEU A 21 7.84 9.03 -13.29
C LEU A 21 7.89 10.52 -13.67
N LYS A 22 8.12 10.81 -14.95
CA LYS A 22 8.02 12.18 -15.46
C LYS A 22 6.60 12.74 -15.28
N MET A 23 5.57 12.01 -15.69
CA MET A 23 4.17 12.41 -15.55
C MET A 23 3.78 12.66 -14.09
N VAL A 24 4.18 11.77 -13.18
CA VAL A 24 3.93 11.89 -11.74
C VAL A 24 4.57 13.15 -11.17
N ALA A 25 5.84 13.45 -11.51
CA ALA A 25 6.54 14.66 -11.10
C ALA A 25 5.90 15.94 -11.66
N GLU A 26 5.57 15.95 -12.97
CA GLU A 26 4.89 17.07 -13.63
C GLU A 26 3.49 17.32 -13.07
N THR A 27 2.80 16.29 -12.60
CA THR A 27 1.50 16.41 -11.91
C THR A 27 1.64 17.11 -10.55
N GLY A 28 2.81 17.01 -9.92
CA GLY A 28 3.12 17.69 -8.66
C GLY A 28 3.39 16.77 -7.48
N TYR A 29 3.34 15.46 -7.66
CA TYR A 29 3.78 14.51 -6.63
C TYR A 29 5.27 14.69 -6.34
N LYS A 30 5.64 14.43 -5.09
CA LYS A 30 7.05 14.44 -4.64
C LYS A 30 7.51 13.05 -4.22
N ASN A 31 6.57 12.18 -3.95
CA ASN A 31 6.83 10.84 -3.49
C ASN A 31 6.09 9.83 -4.36
N VAL A 32 6.67 8.65 -4.45
CA VAL A 32 6.05 7.45 -5.07
C VAL A 32 6.19 6.27 -4.13
N GLU A 33 5.38 5.26 -4.36
CA GLU A 33 5.56 3.94 -3.77
C GLU A 33 5.86 2.93 -4.87
N GLY A 34 6.81 2.04 -4.59
CA GLY A 34 7.24 1.05 -5.55
C GLY A 34 6.62 -0.33 -5.29
N TYR A 35 6.71 -1.22 -6.27
CA TYR A 35 6.20 -2.58 -6.19
C TYR A 35 7.16 -3.61 -6.80
N GLY A 36 6.99 -4.89 -6.48
CA GLY A 36 7.95 -5.96 -6.71
C GLY A 36 8.54 -6.07 -8.11
N ALA A 37 7.75 -5.82 -9.18
CA ALA A 37 8.26 -5.93 -10.55
C ALA A 37 9.34 -4.89 -10.89
N LEU A 38 9.39 -3.77 -10.15
CA LEU A 38 10.40 -2.72 -10.31
C LEU A 38 11.77 -3.13 -9.75
N TYR A 39 11.81 -4.21 -8.97
CA TYR A 39 13.01 -4.70 -8.27
C TYR A 39 13.50 -6.05 -8.80
N ALA A 40 12.97 -6.52 -9.93
CA ALA A 40 13.19 -7.87 -10.41
C ALA A 40 14.68 -8.21 -10.60
N ASP A 41 15.46 -7.23 -11.05
CA ASP A 41 16.91 -7.36 -11.23
C ASP A 41 17.63 -6.04 -10.95
N LYS A 42 18.97 -6.09 -10.94
CA LYS A 42 19.82 -4.95 -10.64
C LYS A 42 19.64 -3.80 -11.65
N ALA A 43 19.51 -4.12 -12.94
CA ALA A 43 19.37 -3.12 -13.99
C ALA A 43 18.08 -2.31 -13.85
N LYS A 44 16.97 -2.96 -13.47
CA LYS A 44 15.70 -2.29 -13.16
C LYS A 44 15.80 -1.38 -11.94
N VAL A 45 16.52 -1.80 -10.89
CA VAL A 45 16.73 -0.95 -9.71
C VAL A 45 17.58 0.28 -10.07
N GLU A 46 18.63 0.11 -10.87
CA GLU A 46 19.45 1.21 -11.37
C GLU A 46 18.66 2.18 -12.25
N GLU A 47 17.83 1.66 -13.17
CA GLU A 47 16.91 2.45 -13.99
C GLU A 47 15.91 3.22 -13.13
N LEU A 48 15.27 2.56 -12.17
CA LEU A 48 14.33 3.19 -11.24
C LEU A 48 15.00 4.34 -10.48
N ASN A 49 16.16 4.09 -9.87
CA ASN A 49 16.88 5.11 -9.11
C ASN A 49 17.31 6.31 -9.96
N ALA A 50 17.79 6.06 -11.19
CA ALA A 50 18.14 7.11 -12.13
C ALA A 50 16.93 7.98 -12.50
N ASN A 51 15.79 7.35 -12.80
CA ASN A 51 14.56 8.06 -13.14
C ASN A 51 13.95 8.81 -11.95
N LEU A 52 13.98 8.27 -10.72
CA LEU A 52 13.60 8.98 -9.50
C LEU A 52 14.43 10.27 -9.34
N SER A 53 15.75 10.13 -9.45
CA SER A 53 16.67 11.26 -9.32
C SER A 53 16.46 12.32 -10.40
N ALA A 54 16.29 11.91 -11.66
CA ALA A 54 16.07 12.80 -12.79
C ALA A 54 14.79 13.63 -12.66
N ASN A 55 13.78 13.11 -11.97
CA ASN A 55 12.49 13.77 -11.77
C ASN A 55 12.30 14.37 -10.37
N GLY A 56 13.32 14.33 -9.51
CA GLY A 56 13.26 14.87 -8.15
C GLY A 56 12.23 14.17 -7.26
N LEU A 57 11.95 12.89 -7.54
CA LEU A 57 11.02 12.05 -6.78
C LEU A 57 11.75 11.26 -5.70
N ARG A 58 11.07 11.03 -4.58
CA ARG A 58 11.50 10.15 -3.49
C ARG A 58 10.60 8.92 -3.46
N MET A 59 11.12 7.79 -2.97
CA MET A 59 10.35 6.56 -2.80
C MET A 59 10.45 6.07 -1.36
N PRO A 60 9.68 6.67 -0.41
CA PRO A 60 9.79 6.36 1.01
C PRO A 60 9.19 5.00 1.38
N THR A 61 8.30 4.46 0.57
CA THR A 61 7.64 3.16 0.82
C THR A 61 7.75 2.25 -0.39
N GLY A 62 7.64 0.93 -0.16
CA GLY A 62 7.69 -0.04 -1.23
C GLY A 62 7.18 -1.42 -0.82
N HIS A 63 6.55 -2.09 -1.78
CA HIS A 63 5.96 -3.41 -1.64
C HIS A 63 6.93 -4.52 -2.03
N PHE A 64 7.07 -5.52 -1.17
CA PHE A 64 7.88 -6.73 -1.40
C PHE A 64 7.09 -7.98 -0.99
N GLY A 65 7.11 -8.99 -1.85
CA GLY A 65 6.46 -10.27 -1.55
C GLY A 65 7.12 -11.03 -0.40
N ILE A 66 6.33 -11.79 0.36
CA ILE A 66 6.81 -12.50 1.56
C ILE A 66 8.00 -13.43 1.26
N ASP A 67 8.00 -14.10 0.13
CA ASP A 67 9.08 -15.01 -0.25
C ASP A 67 10.42 -14.27 -0.41
N GLN A 68 10.38 -13.08 -1.02
CA GLN A 68 11.57 -12.25 -1.18
C GLN A 68 12.05 -11.71 0.16
N LEU A 69 11.10 -11.26 1.00
CA LEU A 69 11.40 -10.75 2.34
C LEU A 69 12.07 -11.79 3.24
N GLU A 70 11.71 -13.06 3.11
CA GLU A 70 12.28 -14.14 3.92
C GLU A 70 13.59 -14.71 3.35
N LYS A 71 13.64 -14.85 2.02
CA LYS A 71 14.74 -15.59 1.36
C LYS A 71 15.90 -14.70 0.91
N GLU A 72 15.65 -13.41 0.68
CA GLU A 72 16.62 -12.47 0.12
C GLU A 72 16.72 -11.15 0.93
N PRO A 73 16.82 -11.20 2.27
CA PRO A 73 16.78 -9.97 3.09
C PRO A 73 17.89 -8.98 2.75
N ASP A 74 19.11 -9.44 2.48
CA ASP A 74 20.23 -8.57 2.12
C ASP A 74 19.96 -7.82 0.82
N ARG A 75 19.43 -8.51 -0.19
CA ARG A 75 19.04 -7.89 -1.46
C ARG A 75 17.93 -6.85 -1.28
N VAL A 76 16.93 -7.14 -0.47
CA VAL A 76 15.86 -6.16 -0.18
C VAL A 76 16.42 -4.93 0.52
N LEU A 77 17.35 -5.10 1.46
CA LEU A 77 18.04 -4.00 2.14
C LEU A 77 18.88 -3.16 1.18
N GLU A 78 19.59 -3.80 0.24
CA GLU A 78 20.34 -3.10 -0.82
C GLU A 78 19.40 -2.27 -1.70
N ILE A 79 18.28 -2.84 -2.13
CA ILE A 79 17.25 -2.12 -2.91
C ILE A 79 16.71 -0.94 -2.11
N ALA A 80 16.28 -1.16 -0.87
CA ALA A 80 15.74 -0.12 -0.01
C ALA A 80 16.73 1.04 0.16
N LYS A 81 18.01 0.74 0.34
CA LYS A 81 19.07 1.75 0.44
C LYS A 81 19.26 2.50 -0.88
N ALA A 82 19.28 1.78 -2.02
CA ALA A 82 19.55 2.37 -3.34
C ALA A 82 18.48 3.38 -3.75
N VAL A 83 17.20 3.09 -3.47
CA VAL A 83 16.07 3.95 -3.89
C VAL A 83 15.48 4.79 -2.75
N GLY A 84 16.00 4.65 -1.53
CA GLY A 84 15.66 5.50 -0.38
C GLY A 84 14.41 5.10 0.41
N ILE A 85 13.97 3.84 0.35
CA ILE A 85 12.84 3.31 1.12
C ILE A 85 13.10 3.46 2.62
N LYS A 86 12.05 3.82 3.35
CA LYS A 86 12.01 3.98 4.82
C LYS A 86 11.08 2.98 5.49
N ALA A 87 10.06 2.50 4.76
CA ALA A 87 9.15 1.47 5.24
C ALA A 87 8.83 0.47 4.11
N ILE A 88 8.77 -0.80 4.48
CA ILE A 88 8.48 -1.93 3.60
C ILE A 88 7.15 -2.53 4.03
N TYR A 89 6.27 -2.78 3.06
CA TYR A 89 5.02 -3.47 3.31
C TYR A 89 4.93 -4.73 2.45
N CYS A 90 4.51 -5.85 3.09
CA CYS A 90 4.15 -7.06 2.36
C CYS A 90 2.70 -6.90 1.88
N PRO A 91 2.46 -6.83 0.56
CA PRO A 91 1.15 -6.38 0.07
C PRO A 91 0.14 -7.50 -0.13
N TYR A 92 0.59 -8.75 -0.21
CA TYR A 92 -0.31 -9.78 -0.71
C TYR A 92 0.17 -11.19 -0.39
N ILE A 93 -0.79 -12.09 -0.28
CA ILE A 93 -0.57 -13.54 -0.27
C ILE A 93 -1.51 -14.18 -1.31
N MET A 94 -0.94 -15.06 -2.13
CA MET A 94 -1.67 -15.70 -3.23
C MET A 94 -2.86 -16.53 -2.71
N PRO A 95 -3.99 -16.60 -3.42
CA PRO A 95 -5.19 -17.30 -2.96
C PRO A 95 -4.96 -18.74 -2.52
N ASP A 96 -4.11 -19.47 -3.22
CA ASP A 96 -3.74 -20.86 -2.92
C ASP A 96 -2.82 -21.02 -1.70
N GLN A 97 -2.25 -19.91 -1.22
CA GLN A 97 -1.39 -19.86 -0.03
C GLN A 97 -2.10 -19.28 1.19
N ARG A 98 -3.33 -18.78 1.02
CA ARG A 98 -4.09 -18.19 2.13
C ARG A 98 -4.51 -19.25 3.14
N PRO A 99 -4.24 -19.02 4.44
CA PRO A 99 -4.75 -19.90 5.48
C PRO A 99 -6.29 -19.92 5.49
N ASP A 100 -6.86 -21.08 5.81
CA ASP A 100 -8.31 -21.31 5.88
C ASP A 100 -8.90 -21.12 7.29
N SER A 101 -8.05 -20.85 8.29
CA SER A 101 -8.39 -20.79 9.71
C SER A 101 -7.71 -19.66 10.44
N GLY A 102 -8.28 -19.20 11.55
CA GLY A 102 -7.69 -18.19 12.42
C GLY A 102 -6.31 -18.59 12.94
N LYS A 103 -6.11 -19.88 13.29
CA LYS A 103 -4.80 -20.40 13.70
C LYS A 103 -3.75 -20.26 12.57
N GLY A 104 -4.16 -20.53 11.33
CA GLY A 104 -3.29 -20.39 10.18
C GLY A 104 -2.89 -18.93 9.93
N TRP A 105 -3.83 -18.00 10.04
CA TRP A 105 -3.55 -16.55 9.90
C TRP A 105 -2.68 -16.03 11.04
N HIS A 106 -2.89 -16.48 12.27
CA HIS A 106 -2.00 -16.15 13.38
C HIS A 106 -0.56 -16.65 13.12
N ALA A 107 -0.41 -17.87 12.63
CA ALA A 107 0.91 -18.41 12.24
C ALA A 107 1.55 -17.63 11.09
N PHE A 108 0.75 -17.14 10.13
CA PHE A 108 1.22 -16.25 9.07
C PHE A 108 1.70 -14.92 9.65
N GLY A 109 0.98 -14.35 10.63
CA GLY A 109 1.44 -13.18 11.38
C GLY A 109 2.81 -13.41 12.05
N GLN A 110 3.00 -14.54 12.73
CA GLN A 110 4.29 -14.91 13.32
C GLN A 110 5.40 -15.01 12.27
N ARG A 111 5.08 -15.51 11.09
CA ARG A 111 6.00 -15.57 9.95
C ARG A 111 6.43 -14.16 9.52
N LEU A 112 5.49 -13.21 9.38
CA LEU A 112 5.76 -11.81 9.08
C LEU A 112 6.58 -11.12 10.18
N GLN A 113 6.25 -11.37 11.45
CA GLN A 113 7.00 -10.86 12.59
C GLN A 113 8.47 -11.29 12.56
N LYS A 114 8.72 -12.55 12.20
CA LYS A 114 10.09 -13.08 12.05
C LYS A 114 10.81 -12.47 10.85
N ALA A 115 10.13 -12.37 9.71
CA ALA A 115 10.70 -11.77 8.48
C ALA A 115 11.09 -10.30 8.69
N ALA A 116 10.38 -9.57 9.56
CA ALA A 116 10.63 -8.16 9.86
C ALA A 116 11.99 -7.88 10.54
N ALA A 117 12.59 -8.86 11.20
CA ALA A 117 13.75 -8.67 12.07
C ALA A 117 14.94 -7.94 11.40
N PRO A 118 15.46 -8.38 10.23
CA PRO A 118 16.60 -7.70 9.58
C PRO A 118 16.25 -6.27 9.14
N TYR A 119 15.01 -6.00 8.72
CA TYR A 119 14.58 -4.68 8.27
C TYR A 119 14.47 -3.69 9.42
N ARG A 120 13.90 -4.12 10.54
CA ARG A 120 13.87 -3.32 11.77
C ARG A 120 15.26 -3.04 12.33
N ALA A 121 16.14 -4.03 12.31
CA ALA A 121 17.53 -3.86 12.71
C ALA A 121 18.27 -2.82 11.85
N ALA A 122 17.88 -2.69 10.57
CA ALA A 122 18.36 -1.66 9.66
C ALA A 122 17.63 -0.30 9.80
N GLY A 123 16.70 -0.17 10.74
CA GLY A 123 15.94 1.07 10.99
C GLY A 123 14.78 1.32 10.02
N LEU A 124 14.35 0.29 9.28
CA LEU A 124 13.20 0.39 8.39
C LEU A 124 11.88 0.04 9.11
N GLY A 125 10.80 0.74 8.75
CA GLY A 125 9.44 0.29 9.05
C GLY A 125 9.15 -1.03 8.33
N PHE A 126 8.30 -1.87 8.94
CA PHE A 126 7.87 -3.12 8.32
C PHE A 126 6.42 -3.42 8.68
N GLY A 127 5.59 -3.68 7.66
CA GLY A 127 4.16 -3.87 7.85
C GLY A 127 3.50 -4.79 6.84
N TRP A 128 2.19 -4.92 7.03
CA TRP A 128 1.25 -5.60 6.15
C TRP A 128 0.36 -4.57 5.45
N HIS A 129 0.05 -4.79 4.18
CA HIS A 129 -0.97 -4.08 3.42
C HIS A 129 -2.15 -5.03 3.18
N ASN A 130 -3.36 -4.58 3.47
CA ASN A 130 -4.56 -5.40 3.39
C ASN A 130 -5.28 -5.29 2.05
N HIS A 131 -6.06 -6.35 1.77
CA HIS A 131 -7.12 -6.38 0.77
C HIS A 131 -8.47 -6.65 1.44
N ASP A 132 -9.44 -7.11 0.68
CA ASP A 132 -10.80 -7.40 1.18
C ASP A 132 -10.90 -8.75 1.93
N PHE A 133 -10.05 -9.70 1.59
CA PHE A 133 -10.15 -11.07 2.12
C PHE A 133 -9.79 -11.16 3.61
N GLU A 134 -9.01 -10.23 4.15
CA GLU A 134 -8.69 -10.20 5.57
C GLU A 134 -9.89 -9.81 6.45
N PHE A 135 -10.91 -9.19 5.86
CA PHE A 135 -12.13 -8.77 6.54
C PHE A 135 -13.29 -9.77 6.34
N LYS A 136 -13.05 -10.89 5.68
CA LYS A 136 -13.99 -11.99 5.50
C LYS A 136 -13.64 -13.12 6.46
N LYS A 137 -14.60 -13.51 7.30
CA LYS A 137 -14.36 -14.57 8.29
C LYS A 137 -13.99 -15.89 7.64
N THR A 138 -13.00 -16.56 8.22
CA THR A 138 -12.63 -17.94 7.92
C THR A 138 -13.74 -18.91 8.34
N ALA A 139 -13.62 -20.18 7.97
CA ALA A 139 -14.61 -21.21 8.31
C ALA A 139 -14.82 -21.39 9.83
N ASP A 140 -13.79 -21.11 10.64
CA ASP A 140 -13.86 -21.13 12.10
C ASP A 140 -14.34 -19.80 12.72
N GLY A 141 -14.81 -18.84 11.87
CA GLY A 141 -15.45 -17.61 12.30
C GLY A 141 -14.48 -16.46 12.68
N VAL A 142 -13.18 -16.66 12.51
CA VAL A 142 -12.13 -15.69 12.85
C VAL A 142 -11.90 -14.73 11.69
N LEU A 143 -11.64 -13.45 11.97
CA LEU A 143 -11.20 -12.47 10.98
C LEU A 143 -9.69 -12.60 10.74
N PRO A 144 -9.25 -12.85 9.49
CA PRO A 144 -7.84 -12.92 9.12
C PRO A 144 -7.00 -11.74 9.60
N GLN A 145 -7.48 -10.52 9.42
CA GLN A 145 -6.79 -9.30 9.86
C GLN A 145 -6.46 -9.32 11.36
N THR A 146 -7.43 -9.70 12.19
CA THR A 146 -7.24 -9.79 13.65
C THR A 146 -6.19 -10.84 13.99
N ALA A 147 -6.36 -12.08 13.49
CA ALA A 147 -5.47 -13.19 13.80
C ALA A 147 -4.03 -12.94 13.33
N LEU A 148 -3.85 -12.32 12.16
CA LEU A 148 -2.55 -11.94 11.63
C LEU A 148 -1.82 -10.98 12.57
N PHE A 149 -2.50 -9.91 13.01
CA PHE A 149 -1.90 -8.91 13.90
C PHE A 149 -1.71 -9.42 15.34
N GLU A 150 -2.51 -10.36 15.80
CA GLU A 150 -2.27 -11.07 17.07
C GLU A 150 -1.00 -11.92 17.01
N GLY A 151 -0.73 -12.54 15.85
CA GLY A 151 0.51 -13.29 15.62
C GLY A 151 1.75 -12.40 15.43
N ALA A 152 1.58 -11.12 15.17
CA ALA A 152 2.64 -10.16 14.87
C ALA A 152 2.48 -8.86 15.67
N PRO A 153 2.81 -8.85 16.98
CA PRO A 153 2.52 -7.72 17.87
C PRO A 153 3.19 -6.41 17.46
N ASP A 154 4.34 -6.47 16.79
CA ASP A 154 5.06 -5.27 16.36
C ASP A 154 4.85 -4.91 14.87
N LEU A 155 3.97 -5.63 14.17
CA LEU A 155 3.74 -5.39 12.75
C LEU A 155 3.01 -4.07 12.55
N GLN A 156 3.53 -3.24 11.66
CA GLN A 156 2.85 -2.02 11.20
C GLN A 156 1.75 -2.36 10.18
N TRP A 157 0.82 -1.45 10.02
CA TRP A 157 -0.24 -1.56 9.03
C TRP A 157 -0.16 -0.42 8.02
N GLU A 158 -0.08 -0.78 6.75
CA GLU A 158 -0.43 0.08 5.64
C GLU A 158 -1.90 -0.18 5.31
N ALA A 159 -2.76 0.70 5.81
CA ALA A 159 -4.20 0.53 5.74
C ALA A 159 -4.74 0.93 4.37
N ASP A 160 -5.16 -0.04 3.55
CA ASP A 160 -6.01 0.25 2.40
C ASP A 160 -7.47 0.31 2.83
N ILE A 161 -7.95 1.53 2.97
CA ILE A 161 -9.29 1.80 3.51
C ILE A 161 -10.39 1.35 2.55
N ALA A 162 -10.17 1.46 1.25
CA ALA A 162 -11.16 1.05 0.26
C ALA A 162 -11.34 -0.48 0.26
N TRP A 163 -10.27 -1.23 0.47
CA TRP A 163 -10.34 -2.67 0.63
C TRP A 163 -11.00 -3.10 1.95
N VAL A 164 -10.85 -2.33 3.04
CA VAL A 164 -11.63 -2.54 4.28
C VAL A 164 -13.11 -2.46 3.98
N ILE A 165 -13.55 -1.41 3.26
CA ILE A 165 -14.94 -1.21 2.86
C ILE A 165 -15.43 -2.33 1.93
N LYS A 166 -14.67 -2.69 0.90
CA LYS A 166 -15.00 -3.81 -0.01
C LYS A 166 -15.05 -5.17 0.71
N GLY A 167 -14.30 -5.31 1.80
CA GLY A 167 -14.37 -6.46 2.70
C GLY A 167 -15.62 -6.49 3.60
N GLY A 168 -16.44 -5.44 3.57
CA GLY A 168 -17.68 -5.32 4.35
C GLY A 168 -17.47 -4.84 5.79
N ALA A 169 -16.31 -4.27 6.10
CA ALA A 169 -15.99 -3.78 7.44
C ALA A 169 -16.14 -2.26 7.55
N ASP A 170 -16.38 -1.76 8.76
CA ASP A 170 -16.44 -0.32 9.05
C ASP A 170 -15.00 0.24 9.13
N PRO A 171 -14.62 1.15 8.23
CA PRO A 171 -13.25 1.67 8.20
C PRO A 171 -12.91 2.51 9.44
N ILE A 172 -13.86 3.25 10.01
CA ILE A 172 -13.62 4.06 11.21
C ILE A 172 -13.38 3.18 12.44
N GLU A 173 -14.16 2.10 12.58
CA GLU A 173 -13.95 1.12 13.67
C GLU A 173 -12.55 0.50 13.56
N TRP A 174 -12.15 0.07 12.37
CA TRP A 174 -10.83 -0.54 12.17
C TRP A 174 -9.68 0.44 12.37
N ILE A 175 -9.81 1.68 11.89
CA ILE A 175 -8.80 2.73 12.14
C ILE A 175 -8.61 2.91 13.64
N ARG A 176 -9.68 3.04 14.42
CA ARG A 176 -9.60 3.26 15.86
C ARG A 176 -9.05 2.05 16.62
N THR A 177 -9.47 0.85 16.21
CA THR A 177 -9.00 -0.40 16.84
C THR A 177 -7.51 -0.62 16.62
N MET A 178 -6.98 -0.25 15.45
CA MET A 178 -5.59 -0.51 15.05
C MET A 178 -4.75 0.77 14.94
N LYS A 179 -5.19 1.87 15.51
CA LYS A 179 -4.60 3.22 15.36
C LYS A 179 -3.09 3.27 15.57
N ASP A 180 -2.60 2.55 16.58
CA ASP A 180 -1.17 2.55 16.95
C ASP A 180 -0.29 1.74 16.00
N ARG A 181 -0.90 1.03 15.04
CA ARG A 181 -0.19 0.24 14.02
C ARG A 181 -0.20 0.89 12.64
N ILE A 182 -1.12 1.85 12.39
CA ILE A 182 -1.26 2.49 11.09
C ILE A 182 -0.13 3.50 10.89
N THR A 183 0.81 3.15 10.02
CA THR A 183 1.95 4.01 9.67
C THR A 183 1.91 4.50 8.23
N ALA A 184 1.12 3.82 7.38
CA ALA A 184 0.81 4.23 6.03
C ALA A 184 -0.66 3.97 5.71
N VAL A 185 -1.18 4.68 4.70
CA VAL A 185 -2.58 4.57 4.26
C VAL A 185 -2.63 4.62 2.75
N HIS A 186 -3.28 3.63 2.13
CA HIS A 186 -3.67 3.72 0.73
C HIS A 186 -4.98 4.50 0.61
N VAL A 187 -4.90 5.59 -0.14
CA VAL A 187 -6.01 6.51 -0.42
C VAL A 187 -6.57 6.16 -1.79
N LYS A 188 -7.60 5.34 -1.78
CA LYS A 188 -8.24 4.74 -2.94
C LYS A 188 -9.75 4.96 -2.86
N ASP A 189 -10.40 5.30 -3.97
CA ASP A 189 -11.84 5.55 -3.99
C ASP A 189 -12.60 4.45 -4.74
N ILE A 190 -13.85 4.26 -4.37
CA ILE A 190 -14.73 3.21 -4.91
C ILE A 190 -15.81 3.88 -5.75
N ALA A 191 -15.98 3.43 -6.99
CA ALA A 191 -17.05 3.91 -7.86
C ALA A 191 -18.43 3.54 -7.31
N PRO A 192 -19.47 4.34 -7.58
CA PRO A 192 -20.85 3.91 -7.36
C PRO A 192 -21.14 2.57 -8.05
N ALA A 193 -22.03 1.76 -7.46
CA ALA A 193 -22.36 0.44 -7.98
C ALA A 193 -22.76 0.50 -9.47
N GLY A 194 -22.17 -0.38 -10.29
CA GLY A 194 -22.41 -0.46 -11.73
C GLY A 194 -21.68 0.57 -12.58
N LEU A 195 -20.81 1.39 -11.97
CA LEU A 195 -19.95 2.32 -12.71
C LEU A 195 -18.50 1.87 -12.69
N ASN A 196 -17.73 2.27 -13.70
CA ASN A 196 -16.30 1.98 -13.87
C ASN A 196 -15.97 0.46 -13.79
N GLU A 197 -16.82 -0.38 -14.39
CA GLU A 197 -16.59 -1.83 -14.40
C GLU A 197 -15.30 -2.20 -15.15
N ASP A 198 -14.93 -1.42 -16.17
CA ASP A 198 -13.68 -1.51 -16.91
C ASP A 198 -12.44 -1.09 -16.09
N GLU A 199 -12.67 -0.44 -14.95
CA GLU A 199 -11.68 -0.04 -13.96
C GLU A 199 -11.84 -0.82 -12.64
N ASP A 200 -12.45 -2.02 -12.66
CA ASP A 200 -12.69 -2.91 -11.52
C ASP A 200 -13.54 -2.25 -10.40
N GLY A 201 -14.38 -1.27 -10.77
CA GLY A 201 -15.21 -0.52 -9.85
C GLY A 201 -14.44 0.44 -8.94
N TRP A 202 -13.23 0.84 -9.33
CA TRP A 202 -12.48 1.91 -8.67
C TRP A 202 -12.79 3.27 -9.26
N ALA A 203 -12.45 4.32 -8.54
CA ALA A 203 -12.62 5.70 -8.99
C ALA A 203 -11.39 6.55 -8.67
N ASP A 204 -11.19 7.61 -9.45
CA ASP A 204 -10.27 8.67 -9.07
C ASP A 204 -10.72 9.27 -7.73
N LEU A 205 -9.81 9.63 -6.84
CA LEU A 205 -10.14 10.21 -5.53
C LEU A 205 -11.11 11.39 -5.66
N GLY A 206 -12.17 11.36 -4.84
CA GLY A 206 -13.24 12.35 -4.83
C GLY A 206 -14.27 12.20 -5.97
N GLN A 207 -14.17 11.14 -6.77
CA GLN A 207 -15.16 10.79 -7.79
C GLN A 207 -15.97 9.53 -7.37
N GLY A 208 -15.62 8.93 -6.25
CA GLY A 208 -16.27 7.73 -5.71
C GLY A 208 -17.23 8.04 -4.56
N ILE A 209 -17.49 6.99 -3.78
CA ILE A 209 -18.46 7.01 -2.68
C ILE A 209 -17.81 7.09 -1.28
N VAL A 210 -16.49 7.03 -1.20
CA VAL A 210 -15.78 6.99 0.09
C VAL A 210 -15.72 8.40 0.69
N ASP A 211 -16.16 8.56 1.92
CA ASP A 211 -16.05 9.84 2.63
C ASP A 211 -14.60 10.07 3.13
N TRP A 212 -13.73 10.36 2.18
CA TRP A 212 -12.32 10.62 2.48
C TRP A 212 -12.10 11.82 3.39
N LYS A 213 -13.02 12.78 3.44
CA LYS A 213 -12.89 13.93 4.34
C LYS A 213 -13.01 13.52 5.80
N ALA A 214 -14.01 12.69 6.14
CA ALA A 214 -14.17 12.15 7.48
C ALA A 214 -13.02 11.20 7.85
N LEU A 215 -12.64 10.29 6.93
CA LEU A 215 -11.54 9.35 7.13
C LEU A 215 -10.20 10.05 7.36
N MET A 216 -9.86 11.04 6.54
CA MET A 216 -8.61 11.81 6.69
C MET A 216 -8.56 12.57 8.02
N THR A 217 -9.70 13.07 8.51
CA THR A 217 -9.77 13.69 9.83
C THR A 217 -9.39 12.70 10.91
N THR A 218 -10.00 11.51 10.93
CA THR A 218 -9.71 10.45 11.90
C THR A 218 -8.25 9.97 11.79
N LEU A 219 -7.79 9.69 10.58
CA LEU A 219 -6.41 9.23 10.34
C LEU A 219 -5.36 10.23 10.85
N LYS A 220 -5.54 11.51 10.56
CA LYS A 220 -4.59 12.58 10.96
C LYS A 220 -4.57 12.82 12.48
N THR A 221 -5.69 12.60 13.16
CA THR A 221 -5.82 12.95 14.59
C THR A 221 -5.64 11.76 15.52
N GLU A 222 -5.90 10.54 15.04
CA GLU A 222 -5.96 9.36 15.89
C GLU A 222 -4.87 8.30 15.58
N THR A 223 -4.07 8.47 14.50
CA THR A 223 -3.08 7.47 14.09
C THR A 223 -1.66 8.03 13.96
N GLU A 224 -0.69 7.12 13.80
CA GLU A 224 0.72 7.43 13.51
C GLU A 224 1.05 7.46 12.01
N ALA A 225 0.02 7.57 11.15
CA ALA A 225 0.19 7.54 9.69
C ALA A 225 1.10 8.68 9.20
N LYS A 226 2.20 8.30 8.54
CA LYS A 226 3.19 9.21 7.96
C LYS A 226 3.13 9.26 6.44
N TYR A 227 2.68 8.15 5.83
CA TYR A 227 2.65 7.98 4.39
C TYR A 227 1.21 7.83 3.92
N TYR A 228 0.82 8.66 2.97
CA TYR A 228 -0.50 8.59 2.32
C TYR A 228 -0.26 8.33 0.85
N VAL A 229 -0.69 7.17 0.38
CA VAL A 229 -0.38 6.66 -0.96
C VAL A 229 -1.64 6.64 -1.81
N MET A 230 -1.62 7.41 -2.88
CA MET A 230 -2.70 7.45 -3.86
C MET A 230 -2.66 6.20 -4.72
N GLU A 231 -3.73 5.42 -4.73
CA GLU A 231 -3.79 4.20 -5.52
C GLU A 231 -5.10 4.00 -6.26
N HIS A 232 -4.99 3.33 -7.40
CA HIS A 232 -6.06 2.81 -8.22
C HIS A 232 -5.57 1.54 -8.93
N ASP A 233 -6.23 0.39 -8.70
CA ASP A 233 -5.68 -0.89 -9.18
C ASP A 233 -5.66 -1.01 -10.71
N ASN A 234 -6.61 -0.39 -11.41
CA ASN A 234 -6.76 -0.56 -12.85
C ASN A 234 -7.31 0.69 -13.55
N PRO A 235 -6.61 1.84 -13.53
CA PRO A 235 -7.07 3.02 -14.24
C PRO A 235 -6.94 2.80 -15.76
N THR A 236 -7.95 3.22 -16.52
CA THR A 236 -7.90 3.25 -17.99
C THR A 236 -7.05 4.41 -18.52
N ASP A 237 -6.79 5.42 -17.70
CA ASP A 237 -5.91 6.57 -17.95
C ASP A 237 -5.20 6.95 -16.65
N ASP A 238 -3.94 6.57 -16.53
CA ASP A 238 -3.11 6.84 -15.35
C ASP A 238 -2.81 8.34 -15.15
N LYS A 239 -2.76 9.13 -16.22
CA LYS A 239 -2.58 10.58 -16.15
C LYS A 239 -3.81 11.29 -15.62
N ARG A 240 -5.00 10.84 -16.05
CA ARG A 240 -6.28 11.31 -15.50
C ARG A 240 -6.35 11.03 -14.01
N PHE A 241 -6.09 9.78 -13.63
CA PHE A 241 -6.07 9.34 -12.23
C PHE A 241 -5.10 10.19 -11.40
N ALA A 242 -3.85 10.28 -11.81
CA ALA A 242 -2.83 11.05 -11.08
C ALA A 242 -3.27 12.51 -10.83
N ARG A 243 -3.74 13.21 -11.87
CA ARG A 243 -4.13 14.62 -11.79
C ARG A 243 -5.38 14.85 -10.96
N ARG A 244 -6.43 14.07 -11.18
CA ARG A 244 -7.70 14.24 -10.46
C ARG A 244 -7.54 13.93 -8.99
N SER A 245 -6.89 12.81 -8.69
CA SER A 245 -6.69 12.38 -7.31
C SER A 245 -5.82 13.37 -6.52
N LEU A 246 -4.74 13.88 -7.09
CA LEU A 246 -3.94 14.90 -6.42
C LEU A 246 -4.72 16.22 -6.23
N ALA A 247 -5.52 16.62 -7.22
CA ALA A 247 -6.34 17.82 -7.11
C ALA A 247 -7.39 17.71 -6.00
N ALA A 248 -8.01 16.53 -5.83
CA ALA A 248 -9.00 16.27 -4.79
C ALA A 248 -8.44 16.37 -3.37
N THR A 249 -7.13 16.14 -3.17
CA THR A 249 -6.51 16.27 -1.83
C THR A 249 -6.63 17.67 -1.22
N LYS A 250 -6.84 18.69 -2.03
CA LYS A 250 -7.00 20.09 -1.56
C LYS A 250 -8.25 20.29 -0.69
N THR A 251 -9.19 19.35 -0.74
CA THR A 251 -10.45 19.39 0.00
C THR A 251 -10.48 18.48 1.22
N LEU A 252 -9.40 17.73 1.50
CA LEU A 252 -9.25 16.75 2.58
C LEU A 252 -8.65 17.31 3.88
#